data_1db15ef5fb5017e1bb0220109557c3ca
#
_entry.id   1db15ef5fb5017e1bb0220109557c3ca
#
_cell.length_a   1.000
_cell.length_b   1.000
_cell.length_c   1.000
_cell.angle_alpha   90.00
_cell.angle_beta   90.00
_cell.angle_gamma   90.00
#
_symmetry.space_group_name_H-M   'P 1'
#
loop_
_entity.id
_entity.type
_entity.pdbx_description
1 polymer ?
#
loop_
_entity_poly.entity_id
_entity_poly.type
_entity_poly.pdbx_seq_one_letter_code
_entity_poly.pdbx_strand_id
1 'polypeptide(L)'
;AMAASGGLYLLGVKGSVDSTPVSLSATKSLSADSGTLGDDVRELLNANGIYHDFEYIKVSGKKFVTRPTSASYYELIIHENEVQATLNQPDLIKSLVELHKGHGPLFFKDLQKLMALGLLIVLLSGFWLGASSAGLRVPTLLTTVAGLVVFLGLAFII
;
A
#
# COMPACT_ATOMS: atom_id res chain seq x y z
N ALA A 1 -2.78 -14.02 1.44
CA ALA A 1 -3.22 -12.65 1.72
C ALA A 1 -3.36 -11.83 0.42
N MET A 2 -2.32 -11.69 -0.41
CA MET A 2 -2.32 -10.84 -1.61
C MET A 2 -3.38 -11.22 -2.65
N ALA A 3 -3.53 -12.50 -3.00
CA ALA A 3 -4.54 -12.94 -3.96
C ALA A 3 -5.97 -12.71 -3.43
N ALA A 4 -6.20 -12.96 -2.15
CA ALA A 4 -7.50 -12.75 -1.52
C ALA A 4 -7.87 -11.25 -1.47
N SER A 5 -6.94 -10.37 -1.05
CA SER A 5 -7.20 -8.92 -0.99
C SER A 5 -7.40 -8.30 -2.37
N GLY A 6 -6.64 -8.75 -3.38
CA GLY A 6 -6.85 -8.34 -4.77
C GLY A 6 -8.21 -8.79 -5.31
N GLY A 7 -8.62 -10.03 -5.05
CA GLY A 7 -9.95 -10.55 -5.41
C GLY A 7 -11.09 -9.78 -4.74
N LEU A 8 -11.00 -9.51 -3.44
CA LEU A 8 -11.98 -8.70 -2.71
C LEU A 8 -12.11 -7.29 -3.29
N TYR A 9 -10.98 -6.66 -3.62
CA TYR A 9 -10.98 -5.33 -4.23
C TYR A 9 -11.68 -5.32 -5.60
N LEU A 10 -11.43 -6.33 -6.45
CA LEU A 10 -12.09 -6.47 -7.75
C LEU A 10 -13.60 -6.72 -7.62
N LEU A 11 -14.02 -7.40 -6.55
CA LEU A 11 -15.45 -7.60 -6.23
C LEU A 11 -16.10 -6.36 -5.58
N GLY A 12 -15.39 -5.24 -5.48
CA GLY A 12 -15.90 -4.01 -4.90
C GLY A 12 -15.87 -3.97 -3.37
N VAL A 13 -15.36 -5.01 -2.72
CA VAL A 13 -15.23 -5.07 -1.24
C VAL A 13 -13.95 -4.36 -0.84
N LYS A 14 -14.06 -3.07 -0.51
CA LYS A 14 -12.91 -2.19 -0.22
C LYS A 14 -12.58 -2.04 1.25
N GLY A 15 -13.45 -2.56 2.14
CA GLY A 15 -13.40 -2.31 3.57
C GLY A 15 -13.76 -0.87 3.93
N SER A 16 -13.77 -0.58 5.23
CA SER A 16 -14.12 0.71 5.80
C SER A 16 -12.96 1.30 6.63
N VAL A 17 -13.05 2.60 6.87
CA VAL A 17 -12.15 3.32 7.76
C VAL A 17 -13.00 4.10 8.74
N ASP A 18 -12.84 3.83 10.03
CA ASP A 18 -13.44 4.64 11.07
C ASP A 18 -12.54 5.87 11.30
N SER A 19 -13.12 7.05 11.11
CA SER A 19 -12.41 8.33 11.18
C SER A 19 -12.92 9.14 12.36
N THR A 20 -12.04 9.42 13.31
CA THR A 20 -12.35 10.19 14.52
C THR A 20 -11.55 11.49 14.51
N PRO A 21 -12.20 12.67 14.49
CA PRO A 21 -11.51 13.94 14.64
C PRO A 21 -10.80 14.01 16.00
N VAL A 22 -9.58 14.53 15.99
CA VAL A 22 -8.76 14.70 17.20
C VAL A 22 -8.46 16.18 17.36
N SER A 23 -8.83 16.75 18.49
CA SER A 23 -8.53 18.14 18.82
C SER A 23 -7.07 18.27 19.25
N LEU A 24 -6.33 19.12 18.59
CA LEU A 24 -4.95 19.48 18.97
C LEU A 24 -5.00 20.80 19.74
N SER A 25 -4.55 20.77 20.98
CA SER A 25 -4.43 21.96 21.85
C SER A 25 -3.10 22.69 21.60
N ALA A 26 -2.03 21.91 21.39
CA ALA A 26 -0.74 22.45 20.99
C ALA A 26 -0.65 22.54 19.47
N THR A 27 -0.18 23.66 18.97
CA THR A 27 -0.01 23.89 17.53
C THR A 27 1.49 24.08 17.22
N LYS A 28 1.90 23.54 16.07
CA LYS A 28 3.25 23.71 15.53
C LYS A 28 3.13 23.95 14.04
N SER A 29 3.91 24.89 13.51
CA SER A 29 3.97 25.06 12.05
C SER A 29 4.68 23.86 11.42
N LEU A 30 3.99 23.16 10.52
CA LEU A 30 4.54 22.07 9.75
C LEU A 30 4.89 22.55 8.34
N SER A 31 6.12 22.30 7.90
CA SER A 31 6.55 22.61 6.54
C SER A 31 6.76 21.32 5.76
N ALA A 32 6.14 21.24 4.58
CA ALA A 32 6.25 20.07 3.70
C ALA A 32 7.68 19.80 3.22
N ASP A 33 8.51 20.87 3.14
CA ASP A 33 9.88 20.79 2.64
C ASP A 33 10.92 20.60 3.76
N SER A 34 10.47 20.45 5.01
CA SER A 34 11.36 20.23 6.14
C SER A 34 11.91 18.81 6.15
N GLY A 35 13.23 18.66 6.18
CA GLY A 35 13.88 17.36 6.40
C GLY A 35 13.55 16.73 7.76
N THR A 36 12.99 17.50 8.70
CA THR A 36 12.59 17.09 10.06
C THR A 36 11.08 16.87 10.19
N LEU A 37 10.32 16.88 9.09
CA LEU A 37 8.85 16.79 9.12
C LEU A 37 8.33 15.61 9.97
N GLY A 38 9.00 14.44 9.90
CA GLY A 38 8.65 13.29 10.71
C GLY A 38 8.75 13.55 12.20
N ASP A 39 9.82 14.20 12.62
CA ASP A 39 10.06 14.54 14.03
C ASP A 39 9.14 15.66 14.50
N ASP A 40 8.90 16.65 13.65
CA ASP A 40 7.97 17.75 13.92
C ASP A 40 6.54 17.23 14.15
N VAL A 41 6.09 16.26 13.37
CA VAL A 41 4.77 15.63 13.56
C VAL A 41 4.75 14.74 14.81
N ARG A 42 5.81 13.98 15.11
CA ARG A 42 5.89 13.22 16.38
C ARG A 42 5.82 14.15 17.58
N GLU A 43 6.57 15.24 17.54
CA GLU A 43 6.56 16.24 18.63
C GLU A 43 5.17 16.86 18.80
N LEU A 44 4.51 17.24 17.70
CA LEU A 44 3.16 17.79 17.73
C LEU A 44 2.15 16.80 18.35
N LEU A 45 2.17 15.53 17.92
CA LEU A 45 1.29 14.50 18.47
C LEU A 45 1.59 14.25 19.95
N ASN A 46 2.85 14.11 20.33
CA ASN A 46 3.27 13.88 21.71
C ASN A 46 2.90 15.06 22.64
N ALA A 47 3.03 16.30 22.17
CA ALA A 47 2.62 17.50 22.91
C ALA A 47 1.10 17.52 23.19
N ASN A 48 0.32 16.81 22.39
CA ASN A 48 -1.12 16.62 22.58
C ASN A 48 -1.47 15.28 23.28
N GLY A 49 -0.49 14.59 23.87
CA GLY A 49 -0.69 13.32 24.59
C GLY A 49 -0.94 12.12 23.70
N ILE A 50 -0.66 12.23 22.40
CA ILE A 50 -0.89 11.20 21.41
C ILE A 50 0.44 10.50 21.09
N TYR A 51 0.62 9.29 21.58
CA TYR A 51 1.78 8.45 21.28
C TYR A 51 1.46 7.56 20.08
N HIS A 52 2.00 7.92 18.90
CA HIS A 52 1.78 7.17 17.66
C HIS A 52 3.10 6.94 16.94
N ASP A 53 3.41 5.66 16.73
CA ASP A 53 4.59 5.28 15.96
C ASP A 53 4.24 5.17 14.46
N PHE A 54 5.09 5.75 13.63
CA PHE A 54 4.97 5.70 12.18
C PHE A 54 6.35 5.73 11.51
N GLU A 55 6.44 5.15 10.34
CA GLU A 55 7.72 5.02 9.63
C GLU A 55 8.09 6.27 8.83
N TYR A 56 7.11 6.88 8.18
CA TYR A 56 7.30 8.11 7.39
C TYR A 56 5.97 8.85 7.19
N ILE A 57 6.06 10.07 6.67
CA ILE A 57 4.89 10.90 6.32
C ILE A 57 4.78 11.01 4.81
N LYS A 58 3.59 10.76 4.28
CA LYS A 58 3.25 11.08 2.91
C LYS A 58 2.62 12.46 2.85
N VAL A 59 3.26 13.37 2.12
CA VAL A 59 2.77 14.72 1.88
C VAL A 59 1.96 14.75 0.59
N SER A 60 0.82 15.41 0.61
CA SER A 60 -0.02 15.67 -0.56
C SER A 60 -0.67 17.05 -0.43
N GLY A 61 0.00 18.07 -0.93
CA GLY A 61 -0.39 19.47 -0.73
C GLY A 61 -0.37 19.84 0.76
N LYS A 62 -1.52 20.26 1.29
CA LYS A 62 -1.69 20.63 2.72
C LYS A 62 -2.03 19.44 3.63
N LYS A 63 -2.05 18.23 3.09
CA LYS A 63 -2.41 17.00 3.79
C LYS A 63 -1.16 16.17 4.08
N PHE A 64 -0.98 15.78 5.33
CA PHE A 64 0.09 14.93 5.83
C PHE A 64 -0.52 13.64 6.37
N VAL A 65 -0.05 12.51 5.90
CA VAL A 65 -0.58 11.19 6.29
C VAL A 65 0.55 10.35 6.85
N THR A 66 0.42 9.92 8.11
CA THR A 66 1.38 8.99 8.72
C THR A 66 1.26 7.60 8.08
N ARG A 67 2.36 6.92 7.90
CA ARG A 67 2.43 5.60 7.28
C ARG A 67 3.04 4.57 8.24
N PRO A 68 2.54 3.32 8.21
CA PRO A 68 1.68 2.67 7.21
C PRO A 68 0.17 2.93 7.39
N THR A 69 -0.60 2.99 6.29
CA THR A 69 -2.07 3.10 6.33
C THR A 69 -2.80 1.75 6.37
N SER A 70 -2.06 0.66 6.45
CA SER A 70 -2.60 -0.67 6.74
C SER A 70 -2.87 -0.92 8.23
N ALA A 71 -2.40 -0.02 9.09
CA ALA A 71 -2.70 0.06 10.52
C ALA A 71 -3.41 1.40 10.80
N SER A 72 -3.69 1.69 12.06
CA SER A 72 -4.20 3.02 12.47
C SER A 72 -3.20 4.11 12.07
N TYR A 73 -3.69 5.20 11.50
CA TYR A 73 -2.86 6.30 11.04
C TYR A 73 -3.53 7.64 11.29
N TYR A 74 -2.71 8.68 11.38
CA TYR A 74 -3.19 10.05 11.49
C TYR A 74 -3.11 10.77 10.15
N GLU A 75 -4.15 11.53 9.88
CA GLU A 75 -4.24 12.48 8.80
C GLU A 75 -4.26 13.88 9.41
N LEU A 76 -3.27 14.70 9.04
CA LEU A 76 -3.19 16.08 9.47
C LEU A 76 -3.41 16.98 8.27
N ILE A 77 -4.30 17.95 8.41
CA ILE A 77 -4.60 18.94 7.38
C ILE A 77 -4.26 20.32 7.95
N ILE A 78 -3.44 21.06 7.21
CA ILE A 78 -3.07 22.42 7.60
C ILE A 78 -4.07 23.42 7.00
N HIS A 79 -4.74 24.15 7.87
CA HIS A 79 -5.60 25.30 7.54
C HIS A 79 -4.98 26.57 8.12
N GLU A 80 -4.41 27.44 7.27
CA GLU A 80 -3.79 28.71 7.64
C GLU A 80 -2.91 28.66 8.89
N ASN A 81 -3.47 28.67 10.09
CA ASN A 81 -2.76 28.61 11.37
C ASN A 81 -3.20 27.43 12.25
N GLU A 82 -4.09 26.57 11.79
CA GLU A 82 -4.59 25.43 12.56
C GLU A 82 -4.23 24.12 11.87
N VAL A 83 -3.87 23.12 12.64
CA VAL A 83 -3.65 21.75 12.20
C VAL A 83 -4.81 20.91 12.70
N GLN A 84 -5.63 20.41 11.78
CA GLN A 84 -6.67 19.45 12.11
C GLN A 84 -6.12 18.04 11.97
N ALA A 85 -6.28 17.23 13.02
CA ALA A 85 -5.87 15.84 13.02
C ALA A 85 -7.10 14.94 13.00
N THR A 86 -7.02 13.85 12.25
CA THR A 86 -8.03 12.80 12.23
C THR A 86 -7.33 11.46 12.41
N LEU A 87 -7.76 10.70 13.43
CA LEU A 87 -7.37 9.31 13.59
C LEU A 87 -8.19 8.45 12.65
N ASN A 88 -7.54 7.68 11.83
CA ASN A 88 -8.15 6.76 10.89
C ASN A 88 -7.80 5.32 11.29
N GLN A 89 -8.83 4.49 11.50
CA GLN A 89 -8.69 3.08 11.88
C GLN A 89 -9.30 2.22 10.78
N PRO A 90 -8.48 1.60 9.92
CA PRO A 90 -8.96 0.71 8.88
C PRO A 90 -9.45 -0.61 9.50
N ASP A 91 -10.56 -1.16 8.98
CA ASP A 91 -10.96 -2.51 9.27
C ASP A 91 -9.99 -3.54 8.66
N LEU A 92 -10.17 -4.83 8.99
CA LEU A 92 -9.30 -5.90 8.52
C LEU A 92 -9.24 -5.96 6.97
N ILE A 93 -10.38 -5.77 6.30
CA ILE A 93 -10.45 -5.83 4.84
C ILE A 93 -9.70 -4.65 4.24
N LYS A 94 -9.91 -3.45 4.77
CA LYS A 94 -9.20 -2.25 4.33
C LYS A 94 -7.70 -2.37 4.56
N SER A 95 -7.28 -2.88 5.72
CA SER A 95 -5.87 -3.15 6.03
C SER A 95 -5.23 -4.10 5.01
N LEU A 96 -5.89 -5.19 4.65
CA LEU A 96 -5.41 -6.12 3.62
C LEU A 96 -5.33 -5.48 2.24
N VAL A 97 -6.30 -4.64 1.88
CA VAL A 97 -6.29 -3.88 0.61
C VAL A 97 -5.13 -2.89 0.59
N GLU A 98 -4.90 -2.15 1.68
CA GLU A 98 -3.77 -1.21 1.79
C GLU A 98 -2.41 -1.94 1.75
N LEU A 99 -2.29 -3.11 2.38
CA LEU A 99 -1.12 -3.98 2.23
C LEU A 99 -0.89 -4.39 0.77
N HIS A 100 -1.96 -4.77 0.06
CA HIS A 100 -1.88 -5.14 -1.37
C HIS A 100 -1.39 -3.98 -2.24
N LYS A 101 -1.84 -2.75 -1.94
CA LYS A 101 -1.44 -1.53 -2.65
C LYS A 101 0.00 -1.06 -2.31
N GLY A 102 0.72 -1.79 -1.45
CA GLY A 102 2.05 -1.41 -1.01
C GLY A 102 2.08 -0.27 0.02
N HIS A 103 0.98 -0.04 0.72
CA HIS A 103 0.88 0.96 1.80
C HIS A 103 1.12 0.36 3.19
N GLY A 104 1.63 -0.85 3.26
CA GLY A 104 2.09 -1.50 4.48
C GLY A 104 3.45 -1.01 4.97
N PRO A 105 3.93 -1.59 6.09
CA PRO A 105 5.25 -1.33 6.63
C PRO A 105 6.37 -1.55 5.60
N LEU A 106 7.49 -0.86 5.77
CA LEU A 106 8.63 -0.96 4.85
C LEU A 106 9.13 -2.41 4.74
N PHE A 107 9.25 -3.10 5.87
CA PHE A 107 9.61 -4.51 5.89
C PHE A 107 8.66 -5.39 5.04
N PHE A 108 7.36 -5.11 5.09
CA PHE A 108 6.38 -5.85 4.29
C PHE A 108 6.53 -5.58 2.79
N LYS A 109 6.93 -4.37 2.40
CA LYS A 109 7.23 -4.03 1.00
C LYS A 109 8.42 -4.82 0.48
N ASP A 110 9.45 -5.01 1.27
CA ASP A 110 10.61 -5.79 0.88
C ASP A 110 10.28 -7.28 0.79
N LEU A 111 9.47 -7.79 1.72
CA LEU A 111 8.91 -9.15 1.61
C LEU A 111 8.08 -9.32 0.33
N GLN A 112 7.27 -8.33 -0.05
CA GLN A 112 6.50 -8.36 -1.31
C GLN A 112 7.41 -8.45 -2.54
N LYS A 113 8.49 -7.67 -2.58
CA LYS A 113 9.48 -7.72 -3.67
C LYS A 113 10.14 -9.10 -3.77
N LEU A 114 10.53 -9.67 -2.62
CA LEU A 114 11.12 -11.01 -2.55
C LEU A 114 10.14 -12.08 -3.04
N MET A 115 8.89 -12.02 -2.61
CA MET A 115 7.84 -12.94 -3.08
C MET A 115 7.58 -12.81 -4.59
N ALA A 116 7.54 -11.58 -5.12
CA ALA A 116 7.38 -11.34 -6.55
C ALA A 116 8.56 -11.93 -7.36
N LEU A 117 9.79 -11.75 -6.87
CA LEU A 117 10.98 -12.34 -7.49
C LEU A 117 10.92 -13.88 -7.44
N GLY A 118 10.53 -14.46 -6.32
CA GLY A 118 10.35 -15.91 -6.18
C GLY A 118 9.31 -16.47 -7.16
N LEU A 119 8.17 -15.81 -7.31
CA LEU A 119 7.14 -16.18 -8.29
C LEU A 119 7.67 -16.10 -9.73
N LEU A 120 8.45 -15.06 -10.04
CA LEU A 120 9.06 -14.93 -11.36
C LEU A 120 10.03 -16.08 -11.65
N ILE A 121 10.86 -16.47 -10.69
CA ILE A 121 11.79 -17.61 -10.83
C ILE A 121 11.00 -18.90 -11.06
N VAL A 122 9.94 -19.16 -10.29
CA VAL A 122 9.09 -20.35 -10.46
C VAL A 122 8.45 -20.36 -11.84
N LEU A 123 7.92 -19.23 -12.30
CA LEU A 123 7.31 -19.10 -13.62
C LEU A 123 8.31 -19.38 -14.75
N LEU A 124 9.50 -18.76 -14.68
CA LEU A 124 10.54 -18.94 -15.68
C LEU A 124 11.09 -20.38 -15.69
N SER A 125 11.29 -20.98 -14.52
CA SER A 125 11.75 -22.37 -14.41
C SER A 125 10.72 -23.35 -14.91
N GLY A 126 9.43 -23.16 -14.61
CA GLY A 126 8.33 -23.96 -15.11
C GLY A 126 8.20 -23.86 -16.64
N PHE A 127 8.30 -22.64 -17.20
CA PHE A 127 8.32 -22.43 -18.64
C PHE A 127 9.51 -23.14 -19.29
N TRP A 128 10.71 -22.99 -18.73
CA TRP A 128 11.92 -23.64 -19.23
C TRP A 128 11.79 -25.16 -19.25
N LEU A 129 11.33 -25.77 -18.17
CA LEU A 129 11.09 -27.20 -18.07
C LEU A 129 10.08 -27.69 -19.13
N GLY A 130 8.98 -26.99 -19.26
CA GLY A 130 7.94 -27.32 -20.24
C GLY A 130 8.44 -27.19 -21.68
N ALA A 131 9.14 -26.10 -22.00
CA ALA A 131 9.68 -25.86 -23.34
C ALA A 131 10.84 -26.81 -23.72
N SER A 132 11.60 -27.29 -22.73
CA SER A 132 12.71 -28.22 -22.95
C SER A 132 12.28 -29.68 -23.08
N SER A 133 11.10 -30.05 -22.58
CA SER A 133 10.57 -31.39 -22.62
C SER A 133 9.92 -31.68 -23.97
N ALA A 134 10.35 -32.75 -24.66
CA ALA A 134 9.81 -33.11 -25.98
C ALA A 134 8.27 -33.32 -25.98
N GLY A 135 7.73 -33.91 -24.90
CA GLY A 135 6.27 -34.15 -24.79
C GLY A 135 5.45 -32.92 -24.35
N LEU A 136 6.06 -31.94 -23.67
CA LEU A 136 5.37 -30.78 -23.12
C LEU A 136 5.64 -29.48 -23.89
N ARG A 137 6.57 -29.48 -24.82
CA ARG A 137 7.01 -28.28 -25.54
C ARG A 137 5.86 -27.58 -26.27
N VAL A 138 5.10 -28.33 -27.07
CA VAL A 138 4.01 -27.77 -27.87
C VAL A 138 2.89 -27.23 -26.98
N PRO A 139 2.32 -28.00 -26.01
CA PRO A 139 1.29 -27.46 -25.14
C PRO A 139 1.78 -26.28 -24.30
N THR A 140 3.02 -26.27 -23.80
CA THR A 140 3.58 -25.14 -23.05
C THR A 140 3.63 -23.88 -23.90
N LEU A 141 4.15 -23.95 -25.13
CA LEU A 141 4.22 -22.81 -26.02
C LEU A 141 2.83 -22.30 -26.41
N LEU A 142 1.91 -23.20 -26.75
CA LEU A 142 0.53 -22.84 -27.12
C LEU A 142 -0.20 -22.14 -25.96
N THR A 143 -0.14 -22.70 -24.77
CA THR A 143 -0.81 -22.09 -23.60
C THR A 143 -0.18 -20.75 -23.21
N THR A 144 1.15 -20.62 -23.32
CA THR A 144 1.85 -19.35 -23.05
C THR A 144 1.44 -18.28 -24.07
N VAL A 145 1.45 -18.60 -25.37
CA VAL A 145 1.03 -17.66 -26.42
C VAL A 145 -0.44 -17.28 -26.27
N ALA A 146 -1.31 -18.27 -26.05
CA ALA A 146 -2.74 -18.01 -25.83
C ALA A 146 -2.99 -17.10 -24.63
N GLY A 147 -2.33 -17.39 -23.49
CA GLY A 147 -2.41 -16.55 -22.30
C GLY A 147 -1.91 -15.12 -22.54
N LEU A 148 -0.80 -14.97 -23.29
CA LEU A 148 -0.25 -13.66 -23.63
C LEU A 148 -1.20 -12.88 -24.55
N VAL A 149 -1.79 -13.52 -25.54
CA VAL A 149 -2.76 -12.88 -26.46
C VAL A 149 -3.99 -12.41 -25.71
N VAL A 150 -4.55 -13.26 -24.83
CA VAL A 150 -5.68 -12.86 -23.96
C VAL A 150 -5.31 -11.70 -23.06
N PHE A 151 -4.15 -11.77 -22.39
CA PHE A 151 -3.69 -10.70 -21.50
C PHE A 151 -3.52 -9.36 -22.25
N LEU A 152 -2.81 -9.36 -23.38
CA LEU A 152 -2.61 -8.16 -24.18
C LEU A 152 -3.94 -7.65 -24.76
N GLY A 153 -4.81 -8.54 -25.23
CA GLY A 153 -6.14 -8.17 -25.71
C GLY A 153 -6.94 -7.45 -24.64
N LEU A 154 -7.02 -8.00 -23.42
CA LEU A 154 -7.73 -7.35 -22.31
C LEU A 154 -7.05 -6.06 -21.84
N ALA A 155 -5.71 -5.97 -21.91
CA ALA A 155 -4.98 -4.78 -21.43
C ALA A 155 -5.08 -3.59 -22.39
N PHE A 156 -5.25 -3.81 -23.69
CA PHE A 156 -5.24 -2.75 -24.71
C PHE A 156 -6.58 -2.51 -25.42
N ILE A 157 -7.58 -3.37 -25.22
CA ILE A 157 -8.92 -3.22 -25.83
C ILE A 157 -9.90 -2.53 -24.85
N ILE A 158 -9.58 -2.47 -23.56
CA ILE A 158 -10.34 -1.75 -22.52
C ILE A 158 -9.64 -0.45 -22.19
#